data_7f20fe811f653629c5885214aeb25e68
#
_entry.id   7f20fe811f653629c5885214aeb25e68
#
_cell.length_a   1.000
_cell.length_b   1.000
_cell.length_c   1.000
_cell.angle_alpha   90.00
_cell.angle_beta   90.00
_cell.angle_gamma   90.00
#
_symmetry.space_group_name_H-M   'P 1'
#
loop_
_entity.id
_entity.type
_entity.pdbx_description
1 polymer ?
#
loop_
_entity_poly.entity_id
_entity_poly.type
_entity_poly.pdbx_seq_one_letter_code
_entity_poly.pdbx_strand_id
1 'polypeptide(L)'
;VIMGVDFGYQQKMEELIKNSGLSKNIIVIKNPPREDVISAYGESEFLILPSQWELSPLVPLESFAFKKPVISTKSHGIPFTVQDNKNGILVEPDNPVQLADAIKKLLLDEDLRERLGISGYNFVHEECNCESMAKNSVELYKEVLKNNYNK
;
A
#
# COMPACT_ATOMS: atom_id res chain seq x y z
N VAL A 1 2.18 -14.08 -2.59
CA VAL A 1 2.95 -13.80 -3.82
C VAL A 1 3.83 -12.57 -3.57
N ILE A 2 5.07 -12.59 -4.06
CA ILE A 2 5.99 -11.45 -4.09
C ILE A 2 6.16 -11.06 -5.56
N MET A 3 5.85 -9.81 -5.90
CA MET A 3 5.93 -9.30 -7.28
C MET A 3 6.78 -8.02 -7.31
N GLY A 4 7.69 -7.93 -8.27
CA GLY A 4 8.51 -6.73 -8.40
C GLY A 4 9.70 -6.87 -9.33
N VAL A 5 10.47 -5.77 -9.39
CA VAL A 5 11.75 -5.69 -10.11
C VAL A 5 12.88 -5.94 -9.13
N ASP A 6 13.90 -6.70 -9.55
CA ASP A 6 15.07 -6.92 -8.71
C ASP A 6 16.03 -5.71 -8.75
N PHE A 7 16.28 -5.15 -7.58
CA PHE A 7 17.31 -4.14 -7.36
C PHE A 7 18.52 -4.69 -6.60
N GLY A 8 18.81 -6.01 -6.75
CA GLY A 8 20.00 -6.67 -6.19
C GLY A 8 19.77 -7.43 -4.88
N TYR A 9 18.52 -7.57 -4.42
CA TYR A 9 18.21 -8.31 -3.19
C TYR A 9 17.57 -9.69 -3.42
N GLN A 10 17.22 -10.00 -4.66
CA GLN A 10 16.45 -11.18 -5.00
C GLN A 10 17.11 -12.49 -4.59
N GLN A 11 18.40 -12.67 -4.91
CA GLN A 11 19.12 -13.90 -4.55
C GLN A 11 19.05 -14.15 -3.05
N LYS A 12 19.28 -13.13 -2.23
CA LYS A 12 19.22 -13.25 -0.77
C LYS A 12 17.81 -13.60 -0.29
N MET A 13 16.78 -13.04 -0.91
CA MET A 13 15.38 -13.36 -0.61
C MET A 13 15.06 -14.83 -0.95
N GLU A 14 15.46 -15.30 -2.11
CA GLU A 14 15.26 -16.69 -2.54
C GLU A 14 15.99 -17.70 -1.62
N GLU A 15 17.20 -17.37 -1.19
CA GLU A 15 17.95 -18.17 -0.20
C GLU A 15 17.23 -18.21 1.15
N LEU A 16 16.68 -17.08 1.62
CA LEU A 16 15.88 -17.02 2.86
C LEU A 16 14.64 -17.88 2.77
N ILE A 17 13.90 -17.81 1.66
CA ILE A 17 12.71 -18.62 1.40
C ILE A 17 13.06 -20.11 1.44
N LYS A 18 14.14 -20.49 0.78
CA LYS A 18 14.63 -21.88 0.74
C LYS A 18 15.02 -22.38 2.13
N ASN A 19 15.81 -21.58 2.85
CA ASN A 19 16.32 -21.95 4.17
C ASN A 19 15.22 -22.01 5.24
N SER A 20 14.13 -21.25 5.04
CA SER A 20 12.94 -21.29 5.91
C SER A 20 12.00 -22.46 5.60
N GLY A 21 12.25 -23.25 4.56
CA GLY A 21 11.38 -24.34 4.14
C GLY A 21 10.05 -23.88 3.52
N LEU A 22 9.92 -22.59 3.15
CA LEU A 22 8.68 -21.98 2.71
C LEU A 22 8.53 -21.92 1.17
N SER A 23 9.40 -22.58 0.41
CA SER A 23 9.41 -22.54 -1.06
C SER A 23 8.09 -22.96 -1.72
N LYS A 24 7.27 -23.76 -1.03
CA LYS A 24 5.94 -24.16 -1.53
C LYS A 24 4.84 -23.15 -1.22
N ASN A 25 5.11 -22.21 -0.31
CA ASN A 25 4.13 -21.24 0.20
C ASN A 25 4.34 -19.84 -0.39
N ILE A 26 5.53 -19.56 -0.93
CA ILE A 26 5.90 -18.25 -1.45
C ILE A 26 6.18 -18.36 -2.95
N ILE A 27 5.44 -17.59 -3.73
CA ILE A 27 5.61 -17.46 -5.18
C ILE A 27 6.28 -16.12 -5.46
N VAL A 28 7.40 -16.13 -6.17
CA VAL A 28 8.12 -14.92 -6.60
C VAL A 28 7.92 -14.73 -8.09
N ILE A 29 7.36 -13.61 -8.50
CA ILE A 29 7.14 -13.24 -9.90
C ILE A 29 8.00 -12.01 -10.22
N LYS A 30 8.99 -12.21 -11.12
CA LYS A 30 9.96 -11.19 -11.52
C LYS A 30 9.43 -10.40 -12.69
N ASN A 31 9.57 -9.07 -12.62
CA ASN A 31 9.18 -8.17 -13.71
C ASN A 31 7.78 -8.51 -14.28
N PRO A 32 6.73 -8.61 -13.42
CA PRO A 32 5.41 -8.96 -13.91
C PRO A 32 4.90 -7.89 -14.88
N PRO A 33 4.21 -8.28 -15.95
CA PRO A 33 3.49 -7.33 -16.77
C PRO A 33 2.40 -6.64 -15.96
N ARG A 34 2.00 -5.43 -16.37
CA ARG A 34 1.03 -4.62 -15.62
C ARG A 34 -0.30 -5.33 -15.38
N GLU A 35 -0.76 -6.10 -16.34
CA GLU A 35 -1.99 -6.87 -16.26
C GLU A 35 -1.98 -7.94 -15.17
N ASP A 36 -0.84 -8.60 -14.94
CA ASP A 36 -0.67 -9.58 -13.87
C ASP A 36 -0.70 -8.90 -12.50
N VAL A 37 -0.11 -7.71 -12.38
CA VAL A 37 -0.16 -6.92 -11.14
C VAL A 37 -1.60 -6.51 -10.82
N ILE A 38 -2.36 -6.07 -11.82
CA ILE A 38 -3.77 -5.71 -11.67
C ILE A 38 -4.60 -6.93 -11.24
N SER A 39 -4.38 -8.07 -11.90
CA SER A 39 -5.06 -9.33 -11.55
C SER A 39 -4.72 -9.76 -10.11
N ALA A 40 -3.47 -9.61 -9.70
CA ALA A 40 -3.04 -9.96 -8.35
C ALA A 40 -3.74 -9.11 -7.27
N TYR A 41 -4.02 -7.83 -7.51
CA TYR A 41 -4.84 -7.04 -6.59
C TYR A 41 -6.26 -7.62 -6.46
N GLY A 42 -6.90 -7.99 -7.57
CA GLY A 42 -8.23 -8.58 -7.56
C GLY A 42 -8.32 -9.87 -6.74
N GLU A 43 -7.34 -10.76 -6.92
CA GLU A 43 -7.29 -12.10 -6.32
C GLU A 43 -6.68 -12.13 -4.90
N SER A 44 -6.02 -11.06 -4.46
CA SER A 44 -5.41 -11.01 -3.14
C SER A 44 -6.43 -10.74 -2.03
N GLU A 45 -6.11 -11.15 -0.80
CA GLU A 45 -6.87 -10.76 0.40
C GLU A 45 -6.49 -9.35 0.88
N PHE A 46 -5.22 -9.00 0.79
CA PHE A 46 -4.67 -7.69 1.15
C PHE A 46 -3.28 -7.49 0.54
N LEU A 47 -2.84 -6.25 0.51
CA LEU A 47 -1.49 -5.88 0.09
C LEU A 47 -0.56 -5.75 1.31
N ILE A 48 0.70 -6.14 1.14
CA ILE A 48 1.78 -5.87 2.09
C ILE A 48 2.84 -5.03 1.39
N LEU A 49 3.09 -3.81 1.89
CA LEU A 49 4.14 -2.91 1.42
C LEU A 49 5.04 -2.52 2.60
N PRO A 50 6.04 -3.34 2.98
CA PRO A 50 6.87 -3.13 4.16
C PRO A 50 8.07 -2.22 3.87
N SER A 51 7.88 -1.18 3.09
CA SER A 51 8.95 -0.27 2.67
C SER A 51 9.52 0.51 3.86
N GLN A 52 10.84 0.67 3.87
CA GLN A 52 11.54 1.50 4.84
C GLN A 52 11.50 2.98 4.46
N TRP A 53 11.29 3.26 3.18
CA TRP A 53 11.27 4.62 2.66
C TRP A 53 10.36 4.74 1.44
N GLU A 54 9.38 5.63 1.50
CA GLU A 54 8.46 5.99 0.43
C GLU A 54 8.03 7.45 0.58
N LEU A 55 7.94 8.19 -0.51
CA LEU A 55 7.42 9.56 -0.49
C LEU A 55 5.92 9.60 -0.75
N SER A 56 5.47 8.97 -1.81
CA SER A 56 4.06 8.94 -2.22
C SER A 56 3.79 7.65 -3.00
N PRO A 57 3.67 6.51 -2.31
CA PRO A 57 3.49 5.23 -2.98
C PRO A 57 2.12 5.14 -3.66
N LEU A 58 2.10 4.76 -4.93
CA LEU A 58 0.85 4.52 -5.68
C LEU A 58 0.26 3.13 -5.42
N VAL A 59 1.11 2.18 -5.06
CA VAL A 59 0.75 0.77 -4.83
C VAL A 59 -0.39 0.60 -3.82
N PRO A 60 -0.44 1.31 -2.68
CA PRO A 60 -1.59 1.31 -1.79
C PRO A 60 -2.88 1.80 -2.44
N LEU A 61 -2.82 2.88 -3.23
CA LEU A 61 -4.00 3.42 -3.91
C LEU A 61 -4.56 2.44 -4.93
N GLU A 62 -3.68 1.73 -5.63
CA GLU A 62 -4.06 0.66 -6.55
C GLU A 62 -4.77 -0.48 -5.81
N SER A 63 -4.23 -0.93 -4.67
CA SER A 63 -4.86 -1.96 -3.83
C SER A 63 -6.25 -1.53 -3.33
N PHE A 64 -6.38 -0.28 -2.88
CA PHE A 64 -7.64 0.29 -2.43
C PHE A 64 -8.70 0.34 -3.53
N ALA A 65 -8.31 0.61 -4.79
CA ALA A 65 -9.23 0.56 -5.92
C ALA A 65 -9.89 -0.82 -6.10
N PHE A 66 -9.26 -1.89 -5.61
CA PHE A 66 -9.80 -3.25 -5.56
C PHE A 66 -10.42 -3.62 -4.21
N LYS A 67 -10.68 -2.65 -3.34
CA LYS A 67 -11.19 -2.86 -1.97
C LYS A 67 -10.30 -3.78 -1.13
N LYS A 68 -8.99 -3.77 -1.39
CA LYS A 68 -8.03 -4.57 -0.62
C LYS A 68 -7.32 -3.69 0.39
N PRO A 69 -7.37 -4.01 1.68
CA PRO A 69 -6.66 -3.25 2.70
C PRO A 69 -5.16 -3.44 2.58
N VAL A 70 -4.41 -2.53 3.19
CA VAL A 70 -2.94 -2.50 3.09
C VAL A 70 -2.31 -2.65 4.46
N ILE A 71 -1.30 -3.52 4.56
CA ILE A 71 -0.36 -3.50 5.68
C ILE A 71 0.89 -2.78 5.20
N SER A 72 1.31 -1.73 5.90
CA SER A 72 2.51 -0.98 5.54
C SER A 72 3.23 -0.45 6.78
N THR A 73 4.28 0.32 6.59
CA THR A 73 5.10 0.87 7.68
C THR A 73 4.76 2.33 7.96
N LYS A 74 5.03 2.78 9.20
CA LYS A 74 4.93 4.19 9.60
C LYS A 74 6.15 4.98 9.11
N SER A 75 6.42 4.91 7.79
CA SER A 75 7.60 5.53 7.20
C SER A 75 7.24 6.65 6.25
N HIS A 76 7.85 7.82 6.45
CA HIS A 76 7.81 9.00 5.57
C HIS A 76 6.40 9.34 5.04
N GLY A 77 6.16 9.19 3.72
CA GLY A 77 4.90 9.55 3.07
C GLY A 77 3.78 8.50 3.19
N ILE A 78 4.08 7.29 3.67
CA ILE A 78 3.08 6.21 3.78
C ILE A 78 1.87 6.58 4.63
N PRO A 79 2.00 7.21 5.82
CA PRO A 79 0.86 7.55 6.67
C PRO A 79 -0.14 8.54 6.06
N PHE A 80 0.24 9.27 5.01
CA PHE A 80 -0.68 10.14 4.27
C PHE A 80 -1.63 9.34 3.36
N THR A 81 -1.21 8.15 2.93
CA THR A 81 -1.99 7.28 2.06
C THR A 81 -2.65 6.14 2.83
N VAL A 82 -1.86 5.45 3.67
CA VAL A 82 -2.33 4.35 4.53
C VAL A 82 -2.57 4.90 5.94
N GLN A 83 -3.83 5.00 6.33
CA GLN A 83 -4.25 5.50 7.64
C GLN A 83 -4.55 4.32 8.57
N ASP A 84 -3.81 4.25 9.69
CA ASP A 84 -3.87 3.11 10.60
C ASP A 84 -5.28 2.87 11.15
N ASN A 85 -5.72 1.60 11.11
CA ASN A 85 -7.05 1.12 11.49
C ASN A 85 -8.24 1.77 10.73
N LYS A 86 -7.97 2.60 9.70
CA LYS A 86 -9.00 3.22 8.85
C LYS A 86 -9.07 2.54 7.48
N ASN A 87 -7.98 2.48 6.73
CA ASN A 87 -7.91 1.82 5.43
C ASN A 87 -6.78 0.78 5.34
N GLY A 88 -6.03 0.58 6.42
CA GLY A 88 -4.94 -0.39 6.52
C GLY A 88 -4.45 -0.54 7.95
N ILE A 89 -3.33 -1.25 8.09
CA ILE A 89 -2.62 -1.40 9.36
C ILE A 89 -1.20 -0.89 9.15
N LEU A 90 -0.75 0.00 10.04
CA LEU A 90 0.62 0.50 10.05
C LEU A 90 1.44 -0.16 11.16
N VAL A 91 2.63 -0.62 10.77
CA VAL A 91 3.61 -1.21 11.69
C VAL A 91 4.89 -0.36 11.71
N GLU A 92 5.70 -0.52 12.74
CA GLU A 92 7.00 0.14 12.78
C GLU A 92 7.93 -0.43 11.71
N PRO A 93 8.76 0.40 11.04
CA PRO A 93 9.80 -0.09 10.13
C PRO A 93 10.72 -1.09 10.84
N ASP A 94 11.27 -2.04 10.08
CA ASP A 94 12.18 -3.09 10.58
C ASP A 94 11.62 -3.93 11.75
N ASN A 95 10.30 -4.00 11.87
CA ASN A 95 9.65 -4.80 12.91
C ASN A 95 8.90 -6.01 12.33
N PRO A 96 9.58 -7.13 12.07
CA PRO A 96 8.96 -8.32 11.49
C PRO A 96 7.92 -8.97 12.41
N VAL A 97 8.01 -8.77 13.71
CA VAL A 97 7.02 -9.29 14.68
C VAL A 97 5.69 -8.58 14.54
N GLN A 98 5.69 -7.23 14.54
CA GLN A 98 4.47 -6.46 14.28
C GLN A 98 3.89 -6.74 12.90
N LEU A 99 4.74 -6.90 11.88
CA LEU A 99 4.28 -7.26 10.54
C LEU A 99 3.58 -8.62 10.54
N ALA A 100 4.15 -9.63 11.18
CA ALA A 100 3.55 -10.95 11.29
C ALA A 100 2.21 -10.92 12.06
N ASP A 101 2.11 -10.13 13.13
CA ASP A 101 0.87 -9.98 13.89
C ASP A 101 -0.22 -9.26 13.08
N ALA A 102 0.14 -8.22 12.31
CA ALA A 102 -0.78 -7.54 11.39
C ALA A 102 -1.28 -8.48 10.28
N ILE A 103 -0.41 -9.31 9.72
CA ILE A 103 -0.77 -10.34 8.73
C ILE A 103 -1.76 -11.34 9.35
N LYS A 104 -1.46 -11.90 10.52
CA LYS A 104 -2.35 -12.82 11.22
C LYS A 104 -3.71 -12.19 11.49
N LYS A 105 -3.73 -10.93 11.96
CA LYS A 105 -4.95 -10.20 12.24
C LYS A 105 -5.84 -10.10 11.00
N LEU A 106 -5.31 -9.70 9.84
CA LEU A 106 -6.09 -9.62 8.61
C LEU A 106 -6.45 -10.98 8.03
N LEU A 107 -5.66 -12.04 8.25
CA LEU A 107 -6.01 -13.39 7.81
C LEU A 107 -7.19 -13.97 8.59
N LEU A 108 -7.28 -13.67 9.89
CA LEU A 108 -8.26 -14.28 10.80
C LEU A 108 -9.55 -13.46 10.94
N ASP A 109 -9.54 -12.18 10.58
CA ASP A 109 -10.66 -11.25 10.75
C ASP A 109 -11.14 -10.74 9.39
N GLU A 110 -12.12 -11.42 8.82
CA GLU A 110 -12.69 -11.09 7.51
C GLU A 110 -13.46 -9.76 7.55
N ASP A 111 -14.23 -9.52 8.62
CA ASP A 111 -15.01 -8.29 8.79
C ASP A 111 -14.07 -7.06 8.84
N LEU A 112 -12.92 -7.22 9.51
CA LEU A 112 -11.89 -6.18 9.53
C LEU A 112 -11.31 -5.94 8.13
N ARG A 113 -10.99 -7.01 7.38
CA ARG A 113 -10.47 -6.88 6.02
C ARG A 113 -11.46 -6.13 5.12
N GLU A 114 -12.72 -6.53 5.15
CA GLU A 114 -13.76 -5.90 4.34
C GLU A 114 -13.95 -4.43 4.71
N ARG A 115 -14.07 -4.13 6.00
CA ARG A 115 -14.24 -2.75 6.49
C ARG A 115 -13.08 -1.85 6.07
N LEU A 116 -11.84 -2.28 6.26
CA LEU A 116 -10.66 -1.51 5.89
C LEU A 116 -10.55 -1.35 4.36
N GLY A 117 -10.85 -2.40 3.61
CA GLY A 117 -10.82 -2.37 2.14
C GLY A 117 -11.87 -1.42 1.56
N ILE A 118 -13.11 -1.44 2.07
CA ILE A 118 -14.17 -0.50 1.67
C ILE A 118 -13.76 0.94 2.01
N SER A 119 -13.21 1.16 3.20
CA SER A 119 -12.74 2.50 3.59
C SER A 119 -11.61 3.00 2.68
N GLY A 120 -10.68 2.13 2.28
CA GLY A 120 -9.64 2.47 1.30
C GLY A 120 -10.21 2.80 -0.07
N TYR A 121 -11.19 2.02 -0.53
CA TYR A 121 -11.89 2.27 -1.79
C TYR A 121 -12.57 3.65 -1.81
N ASN A 122 -13.29 4.00 -0.76
CA ASN A 122 -13.95 5.30 -0.65
C ASN A 122 -12.90 6.44 -0.65
N PHE A 123 -11.81 6.28 0.09
CA PHE A 123 -10.71 7.24 0.10
C PHE A 123 -10.17 7.53 -1.31
N VAL A 124 -9.93 6.48 -2.12
CA VAL A 124 -9.43 6.66 -3.49
C VAL A 124 -10.47 7.36 -4.36
N HIS A 125 -11.74 6.95 -4.28
CA HIS A 125 -12.80 7.51 -5.12
C HIS A 125 -13.19 8.94 -4.75
N GLU A 126 -13.11 9.32 -3.47
CA GLU A 126 -13.52 10.63 -2.99
C GLU A 126 -12.36 11.64 -2.98
N GLU A 127 -11.16 11.20 -2.58
CA GLU A 127 -10.04 12.11 -2.32
C GLU A 127 -8.91 12.03 -3.35
N CYS A 128 -8.66 10.84 -3.94
CA CYS A 128 -7.50 10.61 -4.81
C CYS A 128 -7.85 10.50 -6.31
N ASN A 129 -8.92 11.12 -6.75
CA ASN A 129 -9.33 11.14 -8.16
C ASN A 129 -8.89 12.44 -8.88
N CYS A 130 -8.95 12.42 -10.21
CA CYS A 130 -8.52 13.58 -11.03
C CYS A 130 -9.33 14.85 -10.75
N GLU A 131 -10.61 14.74 -10.44
CA GLU A 131 -11.47 15.89 -10.16
C GLU A 131 -11.10 16.58 -8.85
N SER A 132 -10.95 15.80 -7.78
CA SER A 132 -10.49 16.29 -6.47
C SER A 132 -9.10 16.91 -6.56
N MET A 133 -8.17 16.28 -7.30
CA MET A 133 -6.83 16.82 -7.52
C MET A 133 -6.88 18.17 -8.24
N ALA A 134 -7.65 18.28 -9.33
CA ALA A 134 -7.78 19.52 -10.08
C ALA A 134 -8.40 20.64 -9.22
N LYS A 135 -9.48 20.34 -8.48
CA LYS A 135 -10.14 21.28 -7.57
C LYS A 135 -9.18 21.79 -6.51
N ASN A 136 -8.50 20.90 -5.80
CA ASN A 136 -7.56 21.26 -4.73
C ASN A 136 -6.39 22.10 -5.26
N SER A 137 -5.89 21.79 -6.47
CA SER A 137 -4.84 22.57 -7.11
C SER A 137 -5.30 23.99 -7.43
N VAL A 138 -6.50 24.17 -7.97
CA VAL A 138 -7.08 25.48 -8.25
C VAL A 138 -7.31 26.29 -6.98
N GLU A 139 -7.77 25.66 -5.90
CA GLU A 139 -7.97 26.32 -4.61
C GLU A 139 -6.64 26.81 -4.03
N LEU A 140 -5.60 25.96 -4.06
CA LEU A 140 -4.26 26.34 -3.62
C LEU A 140 -3.70 27.53 -4.44
N TYR A 141 -3.85 27.52 -5.76
CA TYR A 141 -3.40 28.65 -6.59
C TYR A 141 -4.12 29.96 -6.25
N LYS A 142 -5.43 29.90 -6.00
CA LYS A 142 -6.22 31.08 -5.57
C LYS A 142 -5.75 31.62 -4.22
N GLU A 143 -5.43 30.73 -3.29
CA GLU A 143 -4.91 31.11 -1.96
C GLU A 143 -3.54 31.79 -2.07
N VAL A 144 -2.62 31.21 -2.83
CA VAL A 144 -1.27 31.76 -3.04
C VAL A 144 -1.35 33.15 -3.69
N LEU A 145 -2.21 33.33 -4.70
CA LEU A 145 -2.41 34.61 -5.35
C LEU A 145 -2.94 35.67 -4.38
N LYS A 146 -3.96 35.35 -3.57
CA LYS A 146 -4.49 36.29 -2.57
C LYS A 146 -3.42 36.73 -1.57
N ASN A 147 -2.58 35.81 -1.11
CA ASN A 147 -1.53 36.10 -0.13
C ASN A 147 -0.38 36.95 -0.70
N ASN A 148 -0.12 36.89 -2.01
CA ASN A 148 0.92 37.67 -2.67
C ASN A 148 0.45 39.06 -3.09
N TYR A 149 -0.84 39.30 -3.28
CA TYR A 149 -1.39 40.64 -3.62
C TYR A 149 -1.72 41.49 -2.39
N ASN A 150 -1.66 40.94 -1.17
CA ASN A 150 -1.91 41.63 0.09
C ASN A 150 -0.60 42.02 0.83
N LYS A 151 0.54 41.96 0.16
CA LYS A 151 1.84 42.52 0.58
C LYS A 151 2.22 43.67 -0.31
#